data_65777726467285003f253de30ae7f69d
#
_entry.id   65777726467285003f253de30ae7f69d
#
_cell.length_a   1.000
_cell.length_b   1.000
_cell.length_c   1.000
_cell.angle_alpha   90.00
_cell.angle_beta   90.00
_cell.angle_gamma   90.00
#
_symmetry.space_group_name_H-M   'P 1'
#
loop_
_entity.id
_entity.type
_entity.pdbx_description
1 polymer ?
#
loop_
_entity_poly.entity_id
_entity_poly.type
_entity_poly.pdbx_seq_one_letter_code
_entity_poly.pdbx_strand_id
1 'polypeptide(L)'
;MSEAVKTPTSLANTAPLAIYGGQPVRKAPMPPRFGLGEDERRMVLEVLDYYAERKVDPGYQGAFEKIYTDAFVEMMGGGYADAVATGTAALYIAVAALNLPKGSEVIVSPITDPGTLSAVILNGLKPRLVDSKPDSYNVGPEQFAERITPNVSAAIIVHSAGYAAEIDKIVEIARARGIKVIEDCSQAHFAKHKAKPVGTFGDIAAFSTMYRKAHSTGPSGGLVYSRDLELFRSALVHSDRGKPRWRDDFDDRDPSTYLAPALNHHTDEISCAIGYASLKRLPSTIISRLAFVSDFVARLYDASNVCQAYRFMPTSSPFFYPVVVDVEAITCSKIEFAEAVRAEGIDLNPHYKYVVCEWPFIRPYLADDFDTPNARSIRDRSFNLYLNEKYGEQESRDCVKAIVKVEKHFKKN
;
A
#
# COMPACT_ATOMS: atom_id res chain seq x y z
N MET A 1 -65.97 -4.87 -20.11
CA MET A 1 -65.53 -4.73 -18.70
C MET A 1 -63.99 -4.68 -18.76
N SER A 2 -63.46 -3.49 -18.64
CA SER A 2 -62.00 -3.26 -18.71
C SER A 2 -61.43 -3.29 -17.28
N GLU A 3 -60.55 -4.22 -17.01
CA GLU A 3 -59.83 -4.24 -15.75
C GLU A 3 -58.78 -3.12 -15.74
N ALA A 4 -58.95 -2.20 -14.77
CA ALA A 4 -58.02 -1.13 -14.50
C ALA A 4 -56.72 -1.72 -13.86
N VAL A 5 -55.63 -1.57 -14.55
CA VAL A 5 -54.26 -1.84 -14.02
C VAL A 5 -54.03 -0.90 -12.84
N LYS A 6 -53.97 -1.45 -11.64
CA LYS A 6 -53.56 -0.72 -10.44
C LYS A 6 -52.08 -0.33 -10.52
N THR A 7 -51.84 0.96 -10.65
CA THR A 7 -50.52 1.58 -10.46
C THR A 7 -50.09 1.37 -9.00
N PRO A 8 -48.85 0.94 -8.71
CA PRO A 8 -48.36 0.85 -7.33
C PRO A 8 -48.18 2.25 -6.75
N THR A 9 -48.86 2.50 -5.65
CA THR A 9 -48.82 3.74 -4.87
C THR A 9 -47.53 3.79 -4.03
N SER A 10 -46.99 5.03 -3.95
CA SER A 10 -45.95 5.51 -3.01
C SER A 10 -44.52 5.01 -3.20
N LEU A 11 -43.84 5.55 -4.21
CA LEU A 11 -42.42 5.85 -4.06
C LEU A 11 -42.33 7.07 -3.13
N ALA A 12 -41.75 6.85 -1.94
CA ALA A 12 -41.40 7.93 -1.04
C ALA A 12 -40.58 8.97 -1.82
N ASN A 13 -40.80 10.25 -1.54
CA ASN A 13 -40.24 11.42 -2.23
C ASN A 13 -38.72 11.54 -2.00
N THR A 14 -37.93 10.55 -2.44
CA THR A 14 -36.48 10.59 -2.41
C THR A 14 -36.00 11.17 -3.73
N ALA A 15 -35.19 12.22 -3.67
CA ALA A 15 -34.55 12.79 -4.85
C ALA A 15 -33.84 11.67 -5.65
N PRO A 16 -33.98 11.61 -7.01
CA PRO A 16 -33.40 10.56 -7.80
C PRO A 16 -31.87 10.54 -7.67
N LEU A 17 -31.29 9.34 -7.68
CA LEU A 17 -29.84 9.17 -7.66
C LEU A 17 -29.19 9.77 -8.92
N ALA A 18 -27.98 10.28 -8.78
CA ALA A 18 -27.23 10.85 -9.90
C ALA A 18 -27.01 9.84 -11.02
N ILE A 19 -26.80 8.56 -10.71
CA ILE A 19 -26.66 7.47 -11.69
C ILE A 19 -27.94 7.28 -12.54
N TYR A 20 -29.11 7.75 -12.07
CA TYR A 20 -30.38 7.73 -12.77
C TYR A 20 -30.83 9.13 -13.24
N GLY A 21 -29.87 10.07 -13.43
CA GLY A 21 -30.14 11.41 -13.95
C GLY A 21 -30.52 12.45 -12.89
N GLY A 22 -30.47 12.11 -11.61
CA GLY A 22 -30.63 13.08 -10.51
C GLY A 22 -29.42 14.00 -10.34
N GLN A 23 -29.57 15.01 -9.47
CA GLN A 23 -28.44 15.90 -9.15
C GLN A 23 -27.49 15.19 -8.17
N PRO A 24 -26.16 15.20 -8.46
CA PRO A 24 -25.19 14.63 -7.54
C PRO A 24 -25.09 15.45 -6.25
N VAL A 25 -24.70 14.80 -5.17
CA VAL A 25 -24.42 15.44 -3.88
C VAL A 25 -23.27 16.46 -4.03
N ARG A 26 -22.25 16.08 -4.78
CA ARG A 26 -21.09 16.93 -5.07
C ARG A 26 -20.95 17.16 -6.57
N LYS A 27 -21.02 18.43 -6.98
CA LYS A 27 -20.86 18.83 -8.40
C LYS A 27 -19.39 19.12 -8.74
N ALA A 28 -18.65 19.72 -7.81
CA ALA A 28 -17.22 19.96 -8.00
C ALA A 28 -16.43 18.65 -7.80
N PRO A 29 -15.39 18.41 -8.59
CA PRO A 29 -14.54 17.23 -8.39
C PRO A 29 -13.95 17.22 -6.96
N MET A 30 -13.64 16.04 -6.45
CA MET A 30 -12.87 15.91 -5.23
C MET A 30 -11.51 16.60 -5.38
N PRO A 31 -10.97 17.26 -4.33
CA PRO A 31 -9.69 17.95 -4.42
C PRO A 31 -8.59 17.01 -4.93
N PRO A 32 -7.93 17.34 -6.05
CA PRO A 32 -6.88 16.47 -6.60
C PRO A 32 -5.66 16.48 -5.68
N ARG A 33 -5.03 15.32 -5.54
CA ARG A 33 -3.71 15.26 -4.94
C ARG A 33 -2.68 15.86 -5.89
N PHE A 34 -1.89 16.80 -5.37
CA PHE A 34 -0.73 17.33 -6.06
C PHE A 34 0.46 17.26 -5.11
N GLY A 35 1.32 16.25 -5.33
CA GLY A 35 2.45 15.93 -4.44
C GLY A 35 3.74 16.67 -4.77
N LEU A 36 3.80 17.40 -5.90
CA LEU A 36 4.97 18.17 -6.32
C LEU A 36 4.72 19.65 -6.07
N GLY A 37 5.05 20.13 -4.88
CA GLY A 37 4.89 21.52 -4.48
C GLY A 37 6.18 22.33 -4.62
N GLU A 38 6.22 23.48 -3.95
CA GLU A 38 7.38 24.41 -4.01
C GLU A 38 8.62 23.79 -3.31
N ASP A 39 8.43 22.96 -2.30
CA ASP A 39 9.56 22.29 -1.64
C ASP A 39 10.24 21.28 -2.58
N GLU A 40 9.47 20.48 -3.30
CA GLU A 40 10.01 19.56 -4.31
C GLU A 40 10.68 20.33 -5.45
N ARG A 41 10.06 21.39 -5.92
CA ARG A 41 10.64 22.25 -6.96
C ARG A 41 11.98 22.84 -6.53
N ARG A 42 12.08 23.37 -5.32
CA ARG A 42 13.30 23.92 -4.75
C ARG A 42 14.40 22.87 -4.68
N MET A 43 14.09 21.67 -4.16
CA MET A 43 15.06 20.60 -4.07
C MET A 43 15.57 20.11 -5.42
N VAL A 44 14.71 20.04 -6.43
CA VAL A 44 15.13 19.68 -7.80
C VAL A 44 16.11 20.73 -8.37
N LEU A 45 15.83 22.03 -8.20
CA LEU A 45 16.74 23.08 -8.63
C LEU A 45 18.07 23.01 -7.87
N GLU A 46 18.05 22.71 -6.58
CA GLU A 46 19.25 22.53 -5.78
C GLU A 46 20.14 21.38 -6.31
N VAL A 47 19.55 20.27 -6.79
CA VAL A 47 20.32 19.21 -7.46
C VAL A 47 21.05 19.75 -8.68
N LEU A 48 20.33 20.46 -9.54
CA LEU A 48 20.90 21.01 -10.79
C LEU A 48 22.03 22.00 -10.51
N ASP A 49 21.83 22.91 -9.57
CA ASP A 49 22.81 23.90 -9.16
C ASP A 49 24.05 23.24 -8.55
N TYR A 50 23.85 22.26 -7.66
CA TYR A 50 24.91 21.51 -7.00
C TYR A 50 25.88 20.86 -7.98
N TYR A 51 25.35 20.17 -9.02
CA TYR A 51 26.17 19.50 -10.03
C TYR A 51 26.76 20.46 -11.06
N ALA A 52 26.02 21.53 -11.42
CA ALA A 52 26.53 22.58 -12.32
C ALA A 52 27.73 23.32 -11.72
N GLU A 53 27.68 23.70 -10.44
CA GLU A 53 28.80 24.36 -9.74
C GLU A 53 30.07 23.47 -9.73
N ARG A 54 29.90 22.18 -9.57
CA ARG A 54 30.99 21.18 -9.55
C ARG A 54 31.47 20.75 -10.91
N LYS A 55 30.72 21.09 -11.97
CA LYS A 55 31.01 20.72 -13.37
C LYS A 55 31.14 19.21 -13.54
N VAL A 56 30.28 18.43 -12.87
CA VAL A 56 30.19 16.97 -12.97
C VAL A 56 28.76 16.57 -13.21
N ASP A 57 28.54 15.42 -13.85
CA ASP A 57 27.22 14.82 -13.99
C ASP A 57 26.80 14.09 -12.71
N PRO A 58 25.50 14.03 -12.38
CA PRO A 58 25.00 13.24 -11.26
C PRO A 58 25.22 11.76 -11.52
N GLY A 59 25.81 11.07 -10.54
CA GLY A 59 25.99 9.62 -10.54
C GLY A 59 24.93 8.91 -9.71
N TYR A 60 25.14 7.61 -9.48
CA TYR A 60 24.37 6.83 -8.52
C TYR A 60 24.91 7.02 -7.10
N GLN A 61 24.04 6.88 -6.10
CA GLN A 61 24.41 6.99 -4.68
C GLN A 61 25.15 8.31 -4.36
N GLY A 62 24.61 9.40 -4.92
CA GLY A 62 25.19 10.73 -4.75
C GLY A 62 24.72 11.43 -3.48
N ALA A 63 24.92 12.76 -3.46
CA ALA A 63 24.69 13.59 -2.28
C ALA A 63 23.21 13.64 -1.87
N PHE A 64 22.28 13.70 -2.84
CA PHE A 64 20.86 13.83 -2.54
C PHE A 64 20.23 12.47 -2.19
N GLU A 65 20.72 11.38 -2.76
CA GLU A 65 20.33 10.03 -2.30
C GLU A 65 20.76 9.82 -0.85
N LYS A 66 21.99 10.23 -0.50
CA LYS A 66 22.47 10.14 0.89
C LYS A 66 21.61 10.96 1.86
N ILE A 67 21.30 12.21 1.54
CA ILE A 67 20.46 13.08 2.39
C ILE A 67 19.08 12.45 2.58
N TYR A 68 18.51 11.89 1.52
CA TYR A 68 17.19 11.25 1.54
C TYR A 68 17.18 9.98 2.39
N THR A 69 18.13 9.07 2.16
CA THR A 69 18.22 7.81 2.89
C THR A 69 18.57 8.02 4.36
N ASP A 70 19.47 8.96 4.69
CA ASP A 70 19.78 9.35 6.08
C ASP A 70 18.53 9.86 6.81
N ALA A 71 17.75 10.76 6.18
CA ALA A 71 16.50 11.27 6.77
C ALA A 71 15.45 10.18 6.93
N PHE A 72 15.37 9.22 6.01
CA PHE A 72 14.48 8.06 6.15
C PHE A 72 14.91 7.16 7.31
N VAL A 73 16.19 6.86 7.44
CA VAL A 73 16.75 6.07 8.55
C VAL A 73 16.50 6.75 9.89
N GLU A 74 16.65 8.07 9.97
CA GLU A 74 16.32 8.85 11.18
C GLU A 74 14.84 8.69 11.55
N MET A 75 13.92 8.80 10.57
CA MET A 75 12.49 8.63 10.78
C MET A 75 12.13 7.20 11.24
N MET A 76 12.85 6.19 10.75
CA MET A 76 12.69 4.78 11.14
C MET A 76 13.34 4.45 12.51
N GLY A 77 14.07 5.39 13.10
CA GLY A 77 14.74 5.23 14.40
C GLY A 77 16.02 4.38 14.31
N GLY A 78 16.80 4.53 13.24
CA GLY A 78 18.06 3.85 12.96
C GLY A 78 17.93 2.75 11.90
N GLY A 79 19.03 2.06 11.62
CA GLY A 79 19.12 1.04 10.58
C GLY A 79 19.80 1.55 9.31
N TYR A 80 19.46 0.97 8.16
CA TYR A 80 20.09 1.24 6.87
C TYR A 80 19.02 1.25 5.78
N ALA A 81 19.12 2.16 4.81
CA ALA A 81 18.20 2.26 3.69
C ALA A 81 18.93 2.51 2.37
N ASP A 82 18.38 1.95 1.29
CA ASP A 82 18.83 2.16 -0.08
C ASP A 82 17.63 2.61 -0.93
N ALA A 83 17.82 3.67 -1.73
CA ALA A 83 16.78 4.16 -2.61
C ALA A 83 16.85 3.46 -3.97
N VAL A 84 15.71 2.98 -4.47
CA VAL A 84 15.62 2.15 -5.66
C VAL A 84 14.53 2.60 -6.62
N ALA A 85 14.60 2.15 -7.87
CA ALA A 85 13.78 2.62 -8.97
C ALA A 85 12.26 2.42 -8.78
N THR A 86 11.81 1.41 -8.03
CA THR A 86 10.39 1.10 -7.82
C THR A 86 10.15 0.32 -6.53
N GLY A 87 8.90 0.33 -6.03
CA GLY A 87 8.52 -0.58 -4.93
C GLY A 87 8.63 -2.07 -5.29
N THR A 88 8.39 -2.43 -6.56
CA THR A 88 8.60 -3.80 -7.04
C THR A 88 10.08 -4.19 -7.02
N ALA A 89 10.97 -3.27 -7.40
CA ALA A 89 12.43 -3.47 -7.27
C ALA A 89 12.83 -3.64 -5.80
N ALA A 90 12.27 -2.83 -4.89
CA ALA A 90 12.52 -2.96 -3.45
C ALA A 90 12.15 -4.35 -2.92
N LEU A 91 10.98 -4.87 -3.30
CA LEU A 91 10.55 -6.23 -2.94
C LEU A 91 11.43 -7.30 -3.57
N TYR A 92 11.78 -7.15 -4.86
CA TYR A 92 12.67 -8.08 -5.56
C TYR A 92 14.03 -8.17 -4.86
N ILE A 93 14.63 -7.03 -4.52
CA ILE A 93 15.90 -6.92 -3.80
C ILE A 93 15.77 -7.53 -2.40
N ALA A 94 14.71 -7.21 -1.66
CA ALA A 94 14.49 -7.75 -0.33
C ALA A 94 14.41 -9.29 -0.33
N VAL A 95 13.72 -9.88 -1.32
CA VAL A 95 13.68 -11.34 -1.51
C VAL A 95 15.04 -11.89 -1.89
N ALA A 96 15.74 -11.26 -2.86
CA ALA A 96 17.06 -11.70 -3.32
C ALA A 96 18.09 -11.66 -2.19
N ALA A 97 18.05 -10.63 -1.34
CA ALA A 97 18.98 -10.43 -0.22
C ALA A 97 18.93 -11.57 0.82
N LEU A 98 17.81 -12.28 0.91
CA LEU A 98 17.67 -13.43 1.81
C LEU A 98 18.46 -14.67 1.35
N ASN A 99 18.93 -14.71 0.11
CA ASN A 99 19.71 -15.83 -0.48
C ASN A 99 19.06 -17.21 -0.25
N LEU A 100 17.76 -17.31 -0.43
CA LEU A 100 17.01 -18.55 -0.19
C LEU A 100 17.30 -19.61 -1.26
N PRO A 101 17.27 -20.90 -0.91
CA PRO A 101 17.39 -21.98 -1.88
C PRO A 101 16.30 -21.88 -2.95
N LYS A 102 16.68 -22.14 -4.22
CA LYS A 102 15.71 -22.14 -5.33
C LYS A 102 14.56 -23.12 -5.06
N GLY A 103 13.35 -22.71 -5.37
CA GLY A 103 12.14 -23.49 -5.13
C GLY A 103 11.60 -23.44 -3.71
N SER A 104 12.28 -22.77 -2.77
CA SER A 104 11.71 -22.48 -1.44
C SER A 104 10.38 -21.74 -1.56
N GLU A 105 9.50 -21.96 -0.61
CA GLU A 105 8.20 -21.29 -0.55
C GLU A 105 8.28 -20.00 0.25
N VAL A 106 7.58 -18.98 -0.23
CA VAL A 106 7.43 -17.68 0.43
C VAL A 106 5.94 -17.43 0.68
N ILE A 107 5.55 -17.33 1.94
CA ILE A 107 4.17 -16.93 2.29
C ILE A 107 3.94 -15.49 1.82
N VAL A 108 2.81 -15.25 1.14
CA VAL A 108 2.47 -13.94 0.57
C VAL A 108 1.05 -13.56 0.97
N SER A 109 0.87 -12.32 1.42
CA SER A 109 -0.45 -11.75 1.75
C SER A 109 -1.44 -11.91 0.60
N PRO A 110 -2.73 -12.18 0.88
CA PRO A 110 -3.73 -12.49 -0.14
C PRO A 110 -4.22 -11.26 -0.89
N ILE A 111 -4.06 -10.07 -0.29
CA ILE A 111 -4.41 -8.77 -0.88
C ILE A 111 -3.12 -7.99 -1.05
N THR A 112 -2.67 -7.88 -2.30
CA THR A 112 -1.40 -7.21 -2.62
C THR A 112 -1.34 -6.81 -4.10
N ASP A 113 -0.25 -6.10 -4.48
CA ASP A 113 0.06 -5.77 -5.87
C ASP A 113 0.74 -6.95 -6.59
N PRO A 114 0.58 -7.12 -7.92
CA PRO A 114 1.30 -8.12 -8.69
C PRO A 114 2.83 -8.11 -8.51
N GLY A 115 3.40 -6.95 -8.23
CA GLY A 115 4.83 -6.79 -7.94
C GLY A 115 5.34 -7.66 -6.81
N THR A 116 4.52 -7.92 -5.79
CA THR A 116 4.88 -8.79 -4.66
C THR A 116 5.09 -10.23 -5.12
N LEU A 117 4.19 -10.76 -5.95
CA LEU A 117 4.29 -12.12 -6.50
C LEU A 117 5.46 -12.21 -7.50
N SER A 118 5.61 -11.20 -8.35
CA SER A 118 6.72 -11.12 -9.31
C SER A 118 8.08 -11.14 -8.60
N ALA A 119 8.21 -10.43 -7.48
CA ALA A 119 9.44 -10.43 -6.68
C ALA A 119 9.83 -11.85 -6.21
N VAL A 120 8.86 -12.66 -5.79
CA VAL A 120 9.08 -14.06 -5.38
C VAL A 120 9.44 -14.94 -6.59
N ILE A 121 8.60 -14.90 -7.64
CA ILE A 121 8.72 -15.78 -8.81
C ILE A 121 10.02 -15.53 -9.58
N LEU A 122 10.38 -14.26 -9.81
CA LEU A 122 11.58 -13.90 -10.55
C LEU A 122 12.88 -14.21 -9.78
N ASN A 123 12.79 -14.40 -8.46
CA ASN A 123 13.88 -14.95 -7.66
C ASN A 123 13.96 -16.49 -7.71
N GLY A 124 13.09 -17.15 -8.48
CA GLY A 124 13.04 -18.60 -8.61
C GLY A 124 12.45 -19.32 -7.39
N LEU A 125 11.59 -18.62 -6.65
CA LEU A 125 10.89 -19.10 -5.45
C LEU A 125 9.40 -19.30 -5.76
N LYS A 126 8.66 -19.96 -4.87
CA LYS A 126 7.24 -20.26 -5.04
C LYS A 126 6.38 -19.45 -4.06
N PRO A 127 5.48 -18.59 -4.52
CA PRO A 127 4.52 -17.93 -3.64
C PRO A 127 3.55 -18.94 -3.03
N ARG A 128 3.37 -18.91 -1.71
CA ARG A 128 2.36 -19.64 -0.95
C ARG A 128 1.37 -18.65 -0.38
N LEU A 129 0.13 -18.68 -0.85
CA LEU A 129 -0.88 -17.75 -0.36
C LEU A 129 -1.26 -18.07 1.10
N VAL A 130 -1.53 -17.02 1.86
CA VAL A 130 -2.17 -17.06 3.18
C VAL A 130 -3.48 -16.29 3.09
N ASP A 131 -4.45 -16.58 3.96
CA ASP A 131 -5.69 -15.80 4.00
C ASP A 131 -5.55 -14.56 4.89
N SER A 132 -6.45 -13.62 4.72
CA SER A 132 -6.64 -12.50 5.66
C SER A 132 -7.24 -12.99 6.98
N LYS A 133 -6.98 -12.24 8.05
CA LYS A 133 -7.79 -12.34 9.26
C LYS A 133 -9.25 -12.01 8.92
N PRO A 134 -10.25 -12.69 9.53
CA PRO A 134 -11.66 -12.33 9.34
C PRO A 134 -11.90 -10.83 9.48
N ASP A 135 -12.72 -10.26 8.60
CA ASP A 135 -13.06 -8.84 8.55
C ASP A 135 -11.86 -7.88 8.44
N SER A 136 -10.79 -8.34 7.80
CA SER A 136 -9.55 -7.58 7.66
C SER A 136 -8.94 -7.70 6.26
N TYR A 137 -8.26 -6.64 5.82
CA TYR A 137 -7.38 -6.66 4.64
C TYR A 137 -6.01 -7.28 4.95
N ASN A 138 -5.66 -7.41 6.24
CA ASN A 138 -4.35 -7.87 6.69
C ASN A 138 -4.38 -9.34 7.14
N VAL A 139 -3.25 -10.00 6.98
CA VAL A 139 -2.99 -11.35 7.52
C VAL A 139 -3.03 -11.33 9.05
N GLY A 140 -3.62 -12.36 9.66
CA GLY A 140 -3.55 -12.61 11.09
C GLY A 140 -2.48 -13.64 11.45
N PRO A 141 -2.07 -13.69 12.74
CA PRO A 141 -1.08 -14.65 13.21
C PRO A 141 -1.54 -16.12 13.07
N GLU A 142 -2.82 -16.39 13.29
CA GLU A 142 -3.43 -17.71 13.16
C GLU A 142 -3.37 -18.17 11.68
N GLN A 143 -3.83 -17.33 10.74
CA GLN A 143 -3.79 -17.63 9.31
C GLN A 143 -2.36 -17.84 8.83
N PHE A 144 -1.43 -17.03 9.32
CA PHE A 144 -0.01 -17.21 9.04
C PHE A 144 0.51 -18.56 9.52
N ALA A 145 0.22 -18.95 10.76
CA ALA A 145 0.68 -20.19 11.35
C ALA A 145 0.16 -21.44 10.61
N GLU A 146 -1.10 -21.40 10.14
CA GLU A 146 -1.74 -22.48 9.37
C GLU A 146 -1.09 -22.75 8.02
N ARG A 147 -0.39 -21.76 7.44
CA ARG A 147 0.24 -21.89 6.13
C ARG A 147 1.72 -22.29 6.16
N ILE A 148 2.29 -22.49 7.34
CA ILE A 148 3.68 -22.91 7.50
C ILE A 148 3.85 -24.39 7.15
N THR A 149 4.78 -24.66 6.23
CA THR A 149 5.24 -26.02 5.87
C THR A 149 6.76 -26.09 6.01
N PRO A 150 7.37 -27.28 5.94
CA PRO A 150 8.84 -27.42 5.95
C PRO A 150 9.56 -26.71 4.78
N ASN A 151 8.85 -26.40 3.70
CA ASN A 151 9.40 -25.72 2.53
C ASN A 151 9.35 -24.19 2.64
N VAL A 152 8.62 -23.64 3.61
CA VAL A 152 8.50 -22.19 3.81
C VAL A 152 9.78 -21.66 4.44
N SER A 153 10.44 -20.74 3.74
CA SER A 153 11.70 -20.13 4.19
C SER A 153 11.55 -18.63 4.47
N ALA A 154 10.52 -17.99 3.90
CA ALA A 154 10.24 -16.58 4.15
C ALA A 154 8.76 -16.24 4.05
N ALA A 155 8.43 -15.02 4.44
CA ALA A 155 7.10 -14.43 4.25
C ALA A 155 7.20 -12.95 3.84
N ILE A 156 6.27 -12.51 2.99
CA ILE A 156 6.04 -11.09 2.69
C ILE A 156 4.69 -10.71 3.29
N ILE A 157 4.72 -9.86 4.32
CA ILE A 157 3.55 -9.38 5.02
C ILE A 157 3.27 -7.94 4.60
N VAL A 158 2.12 -7.74 3.94
CA VAL A 158 1.67 -6.42 3.48
C VAL A 158 0.89 -5.73 4.59
N HIS A 159 1.18 -4.47 4.86
CA HIS A 159 0.41 -3.59 5.72
C HIS A 159 -0.64 -2.85 4.88
N SER A 160 -1.75 -3.54 4.59
CA SER A 160 -2.76 -3.10 3.62
C SER A 160 -3.54 -1.87 4.09
N ALA A 161 -3.92 -1.00 3.14
CA ALA A 161 -4.73 0.21 3.34
C ALA A 161 -4.14 1.24 4.32
N GLY A 162 -2.88 1.05 4.75
CA GLY A 162 -2.22 1.89 5.74
C GLY A 162 -2.35 1.39 7.18
N TYR A 163 -2.88 0.20 7.39
CA TYR A 163 -3.04 -0.43 8.70
C TYR A 163 -1.96 -1.48 8.93
N ALA A 164 -1.30 -1.41 10.07
CA ALA A 164 -0.36 -2.43 10.47
C ALA A 164 -1.05 -3.80 10.65
N ALA A 165 -0.47 -4.87 10.10
CA ALA A 165 -0.78 -6.24 10.50
C ALA A 165 -0.35 -6.47 11.98
N GLU A 166 -0.78 -7.56 12.61
CA GLU A 166 -0.28 -7.97 13.94
C GLU A 166 1.15 -8.52 13.81
N ILE A 167 2.04 -7.67 13.29
CA ILE A 167 3.36 -8.07 12.78
C ILE A 167 4.28 -8.62 13.85
N ASP A 168 4.18 -8.14 15.08
CA ASP A 168 4.98 -8.65 16.21
C ASP A 168 4.73 -10.13 16.49
N LYS A 169 3.46 -10.55 16.48
CA LYS A 169 3.08 -11.97 16.66
C LYS A 169 3.47 -12.82 15.45
N ILE A 170 3.29 -12.30 14.24
CA ILE A 170 3.71 -12.99 13.01
C ILE A 170 5.22 -13.23 13.02
N VAL A 171 6.01 -12.21 13.38
CA VAL A 171 7.47 -12.31 13.48
C VAL A 171 7.90 -13.28 14.56
N GLU A 172 7.21 -13.30 15.71
CA GLU A 172 7.47 -14.29 16.77
C GLU A 172 7.28 -15.73 16.27
N ILE A 173 6.15 -16.01 15.61
CA ILE A 173 5.85 -17.31 15.02
C ILE A 173 6.88 -17.70 13.94
N ALA A 174 7.26 -16.76 13.08
CA ALA A 174 8.24 -16.96 12.02
C ALA A 174 9.63 -17.29 12.58
N ARG A 175 10.11 -16.53 13.54
CA ARG A 175 11.41 -16.74 14.19
C ARG A 175 11.53 -18.08 14.86
N ALA A 176 10.46 -18.53 15.55
CA ALA A 176 10.43 -19.85 16.18
C ALA A 176 10.61 -21.01 15.18
N ARG A 177 10.47 -20.75 13.88
CA ARG A 177 10.58 -21.72 12.78
C ARG A 177 11.68 -21.41 11.78
N GLY A 178 12.52 -20.42 12.05
CA GLY A 178 13.61 -19.99 11.16
C GLY A 178 13.15 -19.31 9.85
N ILE A 179 11.89 -18.84 9.82
CA ILE A 179 11.30 -18.18 8.64
C ILE A 179 11.66 -16.70 8.67
N LYS A 180 12.17 -16.17 7.56
CA LYS A 180 12.47 -14.75 7.39
C LYS A 180 11.22 -13.94 7.07
N VAL A 181 11.13 -12.71 7.58
CA VAL A 181 9.96 -11.84 7.36
C VAL A 181 10.37 -10.57 6.62
N ILE A 182 9.75 -10.35 5.46
CA ILE A 182 9.80 -9.10 4.69
C ILE A 182 8.51 -8.33 5.01
N GLU A 183 8.63 -7.09 5.43
CA GLU A 183 7.48 -6.19 5.58
C GLU A 183 7.29 -5.37 4.30
N ASP A 184 6.14 -5.54 3.62
CA ASP A 184 5.74 -4.63 2.54
C ASP A 184 4.96 -3.45 3.13
N CYS A 185 5.65 -2.34 3.27
CA CYS A 185 5.15 -1.09 3.82
C CYS A 185 4.65 -0.11 2.75
N SER A 186 4.50 -0.55 1.51
CA SER A 186 4.15 0.30 0.35
C SER A 186 2.84 1.07 0.49
N GLN A 187 1.95 0.66 1.36
CA GLN A 187 0.69 1.34 1.67
C GLN A 187 0.65 1.95 3.07
N ALA A 188 1.71 1.79 3.88
CA ALA A 188 1.69 2.09 5.31
C ALA A 188 2.93 2.88 5.77
N HIS A 189 3.35 3.88 4.95
CA HIS A 189 4.49 4.71 5.27
C HIS A 189 4.34 5.34 6.65
N PHE A 190 5.28 5.02 7.55
CA PHE A 190 5.31 5.52 8.92
C PHE A 190 4.08 5.17 9.79
N ALA A 191 3.26 4.20 9.37
CA ALA A 191 2.28 3.61 10.26
C ALA A 191 3.00 2.92 11.43
N LYS A 192 2.36 2.87 12.60
CA LYS A 192 2.98 2.30 13.79
C LYS A 192 2.19 1.11 14.33
N HIS A 193 2.91 0.09 14.76
CA HIS A 193 2.42 -0.99 15.59
C HIS A 193 3.15 -0.95 16.94
N LYS A 194 2.41 -0.95 18.07
CA LYS A 194 3.00 -0.83 19.42
C LYS A 194 4.06 0.28 19.52
N ALA A 195 3.71 1.47 19.01
CA ALA A 195 4.54 2.69 18.98
C ALA A 195 5.81 2.63 18.10
N LYS A 196 6.11 1.51 17.43
CA LYS A 196 7.24 1.39 16.51
C LYS A 196 6.77 1.46 15.05
N PRO A 197 7.51 2.10 14.14
CA PRO A 197 7.19 2.11 12.72
C PRO A 197 7.12 0.68 12.17
N VAL A 198 6.14 0.40 11.30
CA VAL A 198 6.15 -0.83 10.48
C VAL A 198 7.37 -0.80 9.56
N GLY A 199 7.90 -1.97 9.20
CA GLY A 199 9.19 -2.11 8.52
C GLY A 199 10.36 -2.32 9.49
N THR A 200 10.12 -2.23 10.84
CA THR A 200 11.16 -2.42 11.85
C THR A 200 11.03 -3.71 12.66
N PHE A 201 10.05 -4.54 12.36
CA PHE A 201 9.76 -5.79 13.07
C PHE A 201 10.35 -7.01 12.38
N GLY A 202 10.24 -7.09 11.06
CA GLY A 202 10.81 -8.13 10.22
C GLY A 202 12.31 -8.05 10.06
N ASP A 203 12.86 -8.88 9.17
CA ASP A 203 14.29 -8.90 8.86
C ASP A 203 14.65 -7.77 7.88
N ILE A 204 13.77 -7.49 6.91
CA ILE A 204 13.95 -6.47 5.87
C ILE A 204 12.59 -5.91 5.47
N ALA A 205 12.55 -4.68 4.99
CA ALA A 205 11.31 -4.03 4.54
C ALA A 205 11.47 -3.38 3.17
N ALA A 206 10.35 -3.31 2.44
CA ALA A 206 10.24 -2.65 1.15
C ALA A 206 9.14 -1.57 1.20
N PHE A 207 9.41 -0.45 0.54
CA PHE A 207 8.50 0.68 0.44
C PHE A 207 8.37 1.10 -1.02
N SER A 208 7.17 1.34 -1.50
CA SER A 208 6.94 1.99 -2.79
C SER A 208 6.77 3.48 -2.57
N THR A 209 7.49 4.30 -3.32
CA THR A 209 7.41 5.77 -3.28
C THR A 209 6.87 6.35 -4.60
N MET A 210 6.04 5.58 -5.34
CA MET A 210 5.40 6.05 -6.57
C MET A 210 4.39 7.18 -6.28
N TYR A 211 4.02 7.94 -7.29
CA TYR A 211 3.26 9.20 -7.21
C TYR A 211 1.97 9.19 -6.37
N ARG A 212 1.31 8.02 -6.14
CA ARG A 212 0.08 7.90 -5.32
C ARG A 212 0.34 7.64 -3.85
N LYS A 213 1.58 7.33 -3.45
CA LYS A 213 1.90 7.01 -2.06
C LYS A 213 1.91 8.25 -1.18
N ALA A 214 1.69 8.09 0.12
CA ALA A 214 1.73 9.21 1.08
C ALA A 214 3.09 9.93 1.04
N HIS A 215 4.17 9.15 0.90
CA HIS A 215 5.53 9.57 0.61
C HIS A 215 5.87 9.22 -0.84
N SER A 216 6.42 10.17 -1.61
CA SER A 216 6.64 10.00 -3.05
C SER A 216 7.95 10.62 -3.50
N THR A 217 8.67 9.89 -4.38
CA THR A 217 9.89 10.35 -5.08
C THR A 217 9.61 10.83 -6.51
N GLY A 218 8.36 11.13 -6.84
CA GLY A 218 7.92 11.48 -8.18
C GLY A 218 7.12 10.37 -8.84
N PRO A 219 7.28 10.10 -10.16
CA PRO A 219 6.48 9.10 -10.87
C PRO A 219 6.66 7.69 -10.33
N SER A 220 7.88 7.34 -9.95
CA SER A 220 8.29 6.02 -9.49
C SER A 220 9.30 6.13 -8.38
N GLY A 221 9.57 5.02 -7.70
CA GLY A 221 10.59 4.88 -6.68
C GLY A 221 10.23 3.86 -5.61
N GLY A 222 11.22 3.54 -4.79
CA GLY A 222 11.10 2.65 -3.64
C GLY A 222 12.28 2.80 -2.70
N LEU A 223 12.16 2.13 -1.55
CA LEU A 223 13.23 2.01 -0.56
C LEU A 223 13.29 0.57 -0.07
N VAL A 224 14.51 0.07 0.10
CA VAL A 224 14.81 -1.14 0.85
C VAL A 224 15.38 -0.72 2.19
N TYR A 225 14.94 -1.37 3.28
CA TYR A 225 15.35 -1.01 4.63
C TYR A 225 15.61 -2.24 5.49
N SER A 226 16.69 -2.24 6.26
CA SER A 226 16.95 -3.25 7.29
C SER A 226 17.67 -2.65 8.48
N ARG A 227 17.51 -3.26 9.66
CA ARG A 227 18.33 -2.97 10.85
C ARG A 227 19.58 -3.86 10.95
N ASP A 228 19.61 -4.92 10.15
CA ASP A 228 20.76 -5.82 10.04
C ASP A 228 21.69 -5.33 8.94
N LEU A 229 22.94 -5.02 9.29
CA LEU A 229 23.93 -4.50 8.36
C LEU A 229 24.30 -5.51 7.27
N GLU A 230 24.43 -6.78 7.62
CA GLU A 230 24.84 -7.81 6.65
C GLU A 230 23.70 -8.09 5.65
N LEU A 231 22.46 -8.11 6.12
CA LEU A 231 21.30 -8.22 5.24
C LEU A 231 21.16 -6.99 4.34
N PHE A 232 21.41 -5.79 4.87
CA PHE A 232 21.44 -4.56 4.08
C PHE A 232 22.55 -4.59 3.02
N ARG A 233 23.76 -5.05 3.36
CA ARG A 233 24.86 -5.26 2.39
C ARG A 233 24.48 -6.24 1.30
N SER A 234 23.81 -7.34 1.67
CA SER A 234 23.24 -8.27 0.69
C SER A 234 22.22 -7.57 -0.23
N ALA A 235 21.37 -6.70 0.30
CA ALA A 235 20.43 -5.91 -0.50
C ALA A 235 21.17 -4.97 -1.48
N LEU A 236 22.23 -4.29 -1.06
CA LEU A 236 23.04 -3.43 -1.93
C LEU A 236 23.67 -4.21 -3.10
N VAL A 237 24.12 -5.45 -2.88
CA VAL A 237 24.60 -6.32 -3.97
C VAL A 237 23.54 -6.52 -5.03
N HIS A 238 22.30 -6.75 -4.61
CA HIS A 238 21.17 -7.01 -5.51
C HIS A 238 20.54 -5.74 -6.11
N SER A 239 20.84 -4.56 -5.56
CA SER A 239 20.39 -3.28 -6.11
C SER A 239 21.30 -2.74 -7.20
N ASP A 240 22.59 -3.09 -7.20
CA ASP A 240 23.57 -2.60 -8.18
C ASP A 240 24.50 -3.69 -8.73
N ARG A 241 23.98 -4.59 -9.57
CA ARG A 241 24.81 -5.47 -10.43
C ARG A 241 25.87 -6.28 -9.69
N GLY A 242 25.68 -6.56 -8.40
CA GLY A 242 26.59 -7.35 -7.60
C GLY A 242 27.74 -6.58 -6.96
N LYS A 243 27.71 -5.26 -6.97
CA LYS A 243 28.80 -4.39 -6.54
C LYS A 243 28.87 -4.23 -5.02
N PRO A 244 30.00 -4.57 -4.36
CA PRO A 244 30.20 -4.37 -2.93
C PRO A 244 30.69 -2.94 -2.61
N ARG A 245 29.88 -1.90 -2.90
CA ARG A 245 30.27 -0.50 -2.79
C ARG A 245 30.66 -0.03 -1.39
N TRP A 246 30.38 -0.81 -0.36
CA TRP A 246 30.79 -0.54 1.03
C TRP A 246 32.24 -0.96 1.33
N ARG A 247 32.94 -1.59 0.38
CA ARG A 247 34.31 -2.05 0.56
C ARG A 247 35.28 -0.97 0.10
N ASP A 248 36.28 -0.67 0.91
CA ASP A 248 37.33 0.31 0.60
C ASP A 248 38.20 -0.08 -0.58
N ASP A 249 38.35 -1.41 -0.82
CA ASP A 249 39.14 -2.00 -1.91
C ASP A 249 38.32 -2.22 -3.19
N PHE A 250 37.07 -1.74 -3.24
CA PHE A 250 36.22 -1.95 -4.41
C PHE A 250 36.60 -1.05 -5.58
N ASP A 251 36.86 -1.65 -6.74
CA ASP A 251 37.02 -0.95 -8.01
C ASP A 251 35.82 -1.19 -8.92
N ASP A 252 35.08 -0.13 -9.23
CA ASP A 252 33.89 -0.17 -10.12
C ASP A 252 34.24 -0.58 -11.57
N ARG A 253 35.54 -0.55 -11.96
CA ARG A 253 36.06 -0.94 -13.26
C ARG A 253 36.62 -2.38 -13.32
N ASP A 254 36.63 -3.06 -12.16
CA ASP A 254 37.09 -4.45 -12.08
C ASP A 254 35.92 -5.41 -11.74
N PRO A 255 35.24 -6.01 -12.75
CA PRO A 255 34.18 -6.96 -12.53
C PRO A 255 34.55 -8.21 -11.72
N SER A 256 35.85 -8.53 -11.60
CA SER A 256 36.30 -9.67 -10.79
C SER A 256 36.01 -9.51 -9.29
N THR A 257 35.76 -8.28 -8.85
CA THR A 257 35.39 -7.94 -7.45
C THR A 257 33.89 -8.02 -7.17
N TYR A 258 33.05 -8.22 -8.19
CA TYR A 258 31.59 -8.28 -8.04
C TYR A 258 31.17 -9.60 -7.38
N LEU A 259 30.17 -9.55 -6.50
CA LEU A 259 29.81 -10.67 -5.62
C LEU A 259 28.74 -11.60 -6.21
N ALA A 260 27.87 -11.10 -7.09
CA ALA A 260 26.80 -11.86 -7.69
C ALA A 260 26.28 -11.21 -8.99
N PRO A 261 25.68 -12.00 -9.91
CA PRO A 261 24.90 -11.42 -11.00
C PRO A 261 23.61 -10.80 -10.43
N ALA A 262 23.41 -9.50 -10.69
CA ALA A 262 22.23 -8.77 -10.26
C ALA A 262 21.85 -7.69 -11.28
N LEU A 263 20.63 -7.17 -11.16
CA LEU A 263 20.14 -6.09 -12.01
C LEU A 263 20.64 -4.72 -11.50
N ASN A 264 20.45 -3.68 -12.32
CA ASN A 264 20.58 -2.30 -11.89
C ASN A 264 19.19 -1.76 -11.53
N HIS A 265 18.99 -1.47 -10.26
CA HIS A 265 17.75 -0.95 -9.70
C HIS A 265 17.90 0.44 -9.09
N HIS A 266 18.98 1.15 -9.40
CA HIS A 266 19.17 2.51 -8.89
C HIS A 266 18.02 3.43 -9.24
N THR A 267 17.79 4.38 -8.37
CA THR A 267 17.05 5.61 -8.64
C THR A 267 18.03 6.72 -9.03
N ASP A 268 17.57 7.96 -9.12
CA ASP A 268 18.36 9.12 -9.51
C ASP A 268 18.30 10.22 -8.43
N GLU A 269 19.25 11.14 -8.48
CA GLU A 269 19.41 12.24 -7.54
C GLU A 269 18.20 13.20 -7.51
N ILE A 270 17.53 13.41 -8.64
CA ILE A 270 16.35 14.28 -8.72
C ILE A 270 15.18 13.61 -7.99
N SER A 271 14.95 12.33 -8.22
CA SER A 271 13.94 11.55 -7.52
C SER A 271 14.20 11.50 -6.02
N CYS A 272 15.47 11.35 -5.59
CA CYS A 272 15.85 11.38 -4.19
C CYS A 272 15.61 12.75 -3.54
N ALA A 273 15.90 13.84 -4.24
CA ALA A 273 15.62 15.21 -3.77
C ALA A 273 14.12 15.46 -3.57
N ILE A 274 13.27 15.02 -4.53
CA ILE A 274 11.81 15.02 -4.39
C ILE A 274 11.40 14.18 -3.18
N GLY A 275 11.99 12.99 -3.02
CA GLY A 275 11.77 12.09 -1.89
C GLY A 275 12.06 12.74 -0.56
N TYR A 276 13.18 13.45 -0.44
CA TYR A 276 13.55 14.17 0.78
C TYR A 276 12.51 15.24 1.16
N ALA A 277 12.08 16.09 0.21
CA ALA A 277 11.05 17.09 0.46
C ALA A 277 9.72 16.44 0.88
N SER A 278 9.29 15.40 0.15
CA SER A 278 8.09 14.62 0.46
C SER A 278 8.16 13.95 1.83
N LEU A 279 9.34 13.43 2.24
CA LEU A 279 9.56 12.78 3.52
C LEU A 279 9.41 13.79 4.69
N LYS A 280 9.96 14.99 4.55
CA LYS A 280 9.82 16.05 5.55
C LYS A 280 8.35 16.46 5.76
N ARG A 281 7.53 16.39 4.73
CA ARG A 281 6.09 16.68 4.79
C ARG A 281 5.25 15.49 5.26
N LEU A 282 5.76 14.25 5.24
CA LEU A 282 4.99 13.04 5.52
C LEU A 282 4.21 13.07 6.84
N PRO A 283 4.75 13.54 7.97
CA PRO A 283 3.97 13.63 9.21
C PRO A 283 2.70 14.47 9.08
N SER A 284 2.77 15.64 8.45
CA SER A 284 1.60 16.51 8.24
C SER A 284 0.61 15.88 7.24
N THR A 285 1.09 15.21 6.21
CA THR A 285 0.26 14.43 5.27
C THR A 285 -0.56 13.36 6.01
N ILE A 286 0.07 12.60 6.90
CA ILE A 286 -0.62 11.56 7.68
C ILE A 286 -1.65 12.18 8.64
N ILE A 287 -1.29 13.26 9.34
CA ILE A 287 -2.18 13.97 10.26
C ILE A 287 -3.44 14.45 9.53
N SER A 288 -3.30 15.07 8.36
CA SER A 288 -4.43 15.55 7.56
C SER A 288 -5.35 14.41 7.12
N ARG A 289 -4.78 13.28 6.66
CA ARG A 289 -5.56 12.10 6.27
C ARG A 289 -6.28 11.46 7.47
N LEU A 290 -5.62 11.39 8.62
CA LEU A 290 -6.25 10.89 9.85
C LEU A 290 -7.37 11.79 10.35
N ALA A 291 -7.23 13.11 10.23
CA ALA A 291 -8.29 14.06 10.58
C ALA A 291 -9.54 13.85 9.72
N PHE A 292 -9.38 13.72 8.38
CA PHE A 292 -10.47 13.37 7.50
C PHE A 292 -11.12 12.04 7.87
N VAL A 293 -10.33 10.98 8.09
CA VAL A 293 -10.86 9.65 8.45
C VAL A 293 -11.60 9.69 9.77
N SER A 294 -11.08 10.39 10.78
CA SER A 294 -11.73 10.54 12.08
C SER A 294 -13.10 11.21 11.98
N ASP A 295 -13.18 12.33 11.24
CA ASP A 295 -14.44 13.06 11.04
C ASP A 295 -15.43 12.23 10.21
N PHE A 296 -14.95 11.54 9.15
CA PHE A 296 -15.79 10.65 8.34
C PHE A 296 -16.38 9.50 9.17
N VAL A 297 -15.55 8.83 9.98
CA VAL A 297 -16.00 7.71 10.84
C VAL A 297 -17.08 8.16 11.82
N ALA A 298 -16.88 9.29 12.49
CA ALA A 298 -17.84 9.84 13.43
C ALA A 298 -19.19 10.14 12.74
N ARG A 299 -19.16 10.83 11.59
CA ARG A 299 -20.37 11.16 10.83
C ARG A 299 -21.08 9.94 10.26
N LEU A 300 -20.33 8.96 9.76
CA LEU A 300 -20.91 7.75 9.18
C LEU A 300 -21.63 6.92 10.25
N TYR A 301 -21.04 6.81 11.44
CA TYR A 301 -21.60 6.07 12.56
C TYR A 301 -23.00 6.58 12.95
N ASP A 302 -23.18 7.90 12.95
CA ASP A 302 -24.47 8.52 13.31
C ASP A 302 -25.49 8.50 12.16
N ALA A 303 -25.05 8.36 10.91
CA ALA A 303 -25.88 8.64 9.73
C ALA A 303 -26.32 7.39 8.95
N SER A 304 -25.57 6.29 9.00
CA SER A 304 -25.82 5.08 8.21
C SER A 304 -26.10 3.86 9.08
N ASN A 305 -27.08 3.04 8.64
CA ASN A 305 -27.36 1.73 9.22
C ASN A 305 -26.95 0.58 8.29
N VAL A 306 -26.49 0.90 7.08
CA VAL A 306 -26.06 -0.07 6.05
C VAL A 306 -24.56 -0.05 5.87
N CYS A 307 -23.93 1.12 5.95
CA CYS A 307 -22.50 1.27 5.79
C CYS A 307 -21.81 1.48 7.14
N GLN A 308 -20.73 0.77 7.34
CA GLN A 308 -19.88 0.87 8.54
C GLN A 308 -18.46 1.27 8.14
N ALA A 309 -17.85 2.08 8.99
CA ALA A 309 -16.43 2.39 8.90
C ALA A 309 -15.59 1.13 9.17
N TYR A 310 -14.57 0.89 8.34
CA TYR A 310 -13.68 -0.26 8.52
C TYR A 310 -13.00 -0.24 9.90
N ARG A 311 -12.15 0.73 10.14
CA ARG A 311 -11.46 0.96 11.42
C ARG A 311 -10.98 2.40 11.48
N PHE A 312 -10.89 2.95 12.68
CA PHE A 312 -10.08 4.14 12.94
C PHE A 312 -8.95 3.79 13.91
N MET A 313 -7.71 4.02 13.48
CA MET A 313 -6.51 3.81 14.30
C MET A 313 -5.60 5.03 14.15
N PRO A 314 -5.37 5.81 15.23
CA PRO A 314 -4.52 7.02 15.15
C PRO A 314 -3.06 6.73 14.78
N THR A 315 -2.64 5.48 14.84
CA THR A 315 -1.30 5.01 14.46
C THR A 315 -1.22 4.50 13.03
N SER A 316 -2.33 4.50 12.27
CA SER A 316 -2.35 4.13 10.85
C SER A 316 -1.81 5.25 9.96
N SER A 317 -1.49 4.91 8.73
CA SER A 317 -1.12 5.86 7.66
C SER A 317 -2.05 5.66 6.46
N PRO A 318 -3.27 6.22 6.48
CA PRO A 318 -4.32 5.87 5.55
C PRO A 318 -3.90 6.08 4.08
N PHE A 319 -3.93 5.00 3.29
CA PHE A 319 -3.65 5.02 1.85
C PHE A 319 -4.93 5.11 1.02
N PHE A 320 -5.91 4.30 1.33
CA PHE A 320 -7.32 4.41 0.98
C PHE A 320 -8.14 4.01 2.20
N TYR A 321 -9.44 4.29 2.21
CA TYR A 321 -10.28 3.97 3.36
C TYR A 321 -11.43 3.01 2.97
N PRO A 322 -11.44 1.77 3.48
CA PRO A 322 -12.53 0.83 3.24
C PRO A 322 -13.80 1.23 3.98
N VAL A 323 -14.93 1.17 3.29
CA VAL A 323 -16.28 1.29 3.85
C VAL A 323 -16.96 -0.07 3.68
N VAL A 324 -17.36 -0.67 4.78
CA VAL A 324 -18.03 -1.98 4.79
C VAL A 324 -19.53 -1.79 4.62
N VAL A 325 -20.12 -2.53 3.71
CA VAL A 325 -21.57 -2.50 3.40
C VAL A 325 -22.20 -3.77 3.95
N ASP A 326 -23.30 -3.63 4.68
CA ASP A 326 -24.19 -4.75 5.00
C ASP A 326 -24.95 -5.13 3.73
N VAL A 327 -24.44 -6.12 3.02
CA VAL A 327 -25.01 -6.57 1.73
C VAL A 327 -26.37 -7.24 1.89
N GLU A 328 -26.70 -7.73 3.09
CA GLU A 328 -28.01 -8.31 3.38
C GLU A 328 -29.08 -7.23 3.60
N ALA A 329 -28.67 -6.01 3.92
CA ALA A 329 -29.57 -4.89 4.17
C ALA A 329 -29.92 -4.09 2.90
N ILE A 330 -29.37 -4.42 1.73
CA ILE A 330 -29.62 -3.71 0.45
C ILE A 330 -30.28 -4.57 -0.60
N THR A 331 -30.96 -3.91 -1.54
CA THR A 331 -31.71 -4.56 -2.66
C THR A 331 -30.89 -4.70 -3.93
N CYS A 332 -29.68 -4.15 -3.97
CA CYS A 332 -28.75 -4.21 -5.10
C CYS A 332 -27.44 -4.92 -4.70
N SER A 333 -26.54 -5.15 -5.64
CA SER A 333 -25.19 -5.62 -5.32
C SER A 333 -24.35 -4.49 -4.66
N LYS A 334 -23.33 -4.89 -3.89
CA LYS A 334 -22.37 -3.92 -3.31
C LYS A 334 -21.68 -3.09 -4.41
N ILE A 335 -21.42 -3.65 -5.58
CA ILE A 335 -20.79 -2.92 -6.69
C ILE A 335 -21.75 -1.85 -7.21
N GLU A 336 -23.00 -2.16 -7.45
CA GLU A 336 -24.03 -1.19 -7.88
C GLU A 336 -24.21 -0.09 -6.83
N PHE A 337 -24.24 -0.45 -5.53
CA PHE A 337 -24.29 0.51 -4.44
C PHE A 337 -23.09 1.49 -4.50
N ALA A 338 -21.89 0.96 -4.61
CA ALA A 338 -20.66 1.78 -4.64
C ALA A 338 -20.59 2.65 -5.91
N GLU A 339 -21.01 2.12 -7.08
CA GLU A 339 -21.11 2.91 -8.31
C GLU A 339 -22.13 4.04 -8.20
N ALA A 340 -23.25 3.82 -7.51
CA ALA A 340 -24.20 4.88 -7.25
C ALA A 340 -23.59 5.95 -6.32
N VAL A 341 -22.85 5.57 -5.28
CA VAL A 341 -22.10 6.54 -4.45
C VAL A 341 -21.07 7.31 -5.27
N ARG A 342 -20.36 6.64 -6.19
CA ARG A 342 -19.41 7.30 -7.09
C ARG A 342 -20.09 8.32 -7.99
N ALA A 343 -21.26 8.01 -8.53
CA ALA A 343 -22.04 8.91 -9.37
C ALA A 343 -22.51 10.16 -8.60
N GLU A 344 -22.60 10.11 -7.27
CA GLU A 344 -22.90 11.27 -6.43
C GLU A 344 -21.72 12.26 -6.29
N GLY A 345 -20.59 12.01 -7.01
CA GLY A 345 -19.43 12.88 -7.08
C GLY A 345 -18.30 12.53 -6.10
N ILE A 346 -18.26 11.30 -5.60
CA ILE A 346 -17.26 10.82 -4.65
C ILE A 346 -16.23 9.91 -5.32
N ASP A 347 -14.95 10.23 -5.14
CA ASP A 347 -13.85 9.40 -5.66
C ASP A 347 -13.68 8.14 -4.83
N LEU A 348 -13.91 6.98 -5.45
CA LEU A 348 -13.79 5.67 -4.81
C LEU A 348 -13.50 4.55 -5.80
N ASN A 349 -12.99 3.44 -5.26
CA ASN A 349 -12.91 2.15 -5.97
C ASN A 349 -14.09 1.27 -5.54
N PRO A 350 -15.01 0.94 -6.43
CA PRO A 350 -16.21 0.18 -6.09
C PRO A 350 -15.93 -1.31 -5.81
N HIS A 351 -14.81 -1.84 -6.31
CA HIS A 351 -14.45 -3.24 -6.15
C HIS A 351 -12.95 -3.47 -6.29
N TYR A 352 -12.28 -3.71 -5.18
CA TYR A 352 -10.82 -3.84 -5.12
C TYR A 352 -10.35 -5.21 -5.62
N LYS A 353 -9.96 -5.30 -6.89
CA LYS A 353 -9.62 -6.55 -7.59
C LYS A 353 -8.25 -7.16 -7.23
N TYR A 354 -7.59 -6.67 -6.19
CA TYR A 354 -6.24 -7.10 -5.80
C TYR A 354 -6.25 -8.28 -4.82
N VAL A 355 -7.12 -9.27 -5.07
CA VAL A 355 -7.17 -10.56 -4.35
C VAL A 355 -6.49 -11.61 -5.21
N VAL A 356 -5.34 -12.10 -4.75
CA VAL A 356 -4.37 -12.87 -5.56
C VAL A 356 -4.93 -14.21 -6.05
N CYS A 357 -5.70 -14.94 -5.24
CA CYS A 357 -6.27 -16.24 -5.64
C CYS A 357 -7.19 -16.17 -6.87
N GLU A 358 -7.66 -14.97 -7.24
CA GLU A 358 -8.49 -14.74 -8.42
C GLU A 358 -7.70 -14.42 -9.70
N TRP A 359 -6.37 -14.34 -9.64
CA TRP A 359 -5.56 -13.97 -10.81
C TRP A 359 -5.12 -15.19 -11.63
N PRO A 360 -5.67 -15.38 -12.85
CA PRO A 360 -5.36 -16.57 -13.66
C PRO A 360 -3.89 -16.69 -14.02
N PHE A 361 -3.19 -15.57 -14.26
CA PHE A 361 -1.79 -15.55 -14.69
C PHE A 361 -0.81 -15.97 -13.59
N ILE A 362 -1.23 -15.92 -12.31
CA ILE A 362 -0.37 -16.25 -11.16
C ILE A 362 -0.50 -17.73 -10.76
N ARG A 363 -1.65 -18.36 -11.00
CA ARG A 363 -1.95 -19.73 -10.57
C ARG A 363 -0.87 -20.77 -10.90
N PRO A 364 -0.26 -20.78 -12.12
CA PRO A 364 0.78 -21.75 -12.45
C PRO A 364 2.05 -21.67 -11.60
N TYR A 365 2.26 -20.57 -10.90
CA TYR A 365 3.45 -20.30 -10.09
C TYR A 365 3.25 -20.48 -8.60
N LEU A 366 2.00 -20.65 -8.14
CA LEU A 366 1.70 -20.82 -6.72
C LEU A 366 2.17 -22.19 -6.22
N ALA A 367 2.49 -22.26 -4.94
CA ALA A 367 2.91 -23.50 -4.28
C ALA A 367 1.78 -24.53 -4.19
N ASP A 368 0.55 -24.06 -4.10
CA ASP A 368 -0.69 -24.87 -4.06
C ASP A 368 -1.91 -24.06 -4.53
N ASP A 369 -3.06 -24.75 -4.68
CA ASP A 369 -4.34 -24.13 -5.06
C ASP A 369 -5.13 -23.75 -3.78
N PHE A 370 -4.59 -22.78 -3.04
CA PHE A 370 -5.19 -22.30 -1.80
C PHE A 370 -6.16 -21.14 -2.06
N ASP A 371 -7.38 -21.27 -1.56
CA ASP A 371 -8.38 -20.20 -1.57
C ASP A 371 -8.21 -19.24 -0.37
N THR A 372 -8.61 -17.98 -0.55
CA THR A 372 -8.54 -16.94 0.48
C THR A 372 -9.92 -16.35 0.77
N PRO A 373 -10.82 -17.13 1.43
CA PRO A 373 -12.21 -16.74 1.61
C PRO A 373 -12.40 -15.47 2.45
N ASN A 374 -11.58 -15.23 3.47
CA ASN A 374 -11.68 -14.00 4.28
C ASN A 374 -11.31 -12.76 3.46
N ALA A 375 -10.24 -12.85 2.65
CA ALA A 375 -9.83 -11.76 1.77
C ALA A 375 -10.91 -11.43 0.74
N ARG A 376 -11.55 -12.45 0.15
CA ARG A 376 -12.69 -12.25 -0.74
C ARG A 376 -13.89 -11.65 -0.01
N SER A 377 -14.24 -12.20 1.15
CA SER A 377 -15.38 -11.74 1.96
C SER A 377 -15.28 -10.26 2.30
N ILE A 378 -14.15 -9.80 2.82
CA ILE A 378 -14.01 -8.37 3.15
C ILE A 378 -14.03 -7.49 1.89
N ARG A 379 -13.39 -7.90 0.79
CA ARG A 379 -13.44 -7.20 -0.50
C ARG A 379 -14.86 -7.12 -1.06
N ASP A 380 -15.63 -8.22 -0.99
CA ASP A 380 -16.98 -8.30 -1.55
C ASP A 380 -18.00 -7.48 -0.78
N ARG A 381 -17.71 -7.21 0.49
CA ARG A 381 -18.54 -6.38 1.36
C ARG A 381 -18.04 -4.94 1.52
N SER A 382 -16.95 -4.53 0.85
CA SER A 382 -16.43 -3.17 0.99
C SER A 382 -16.16 -2.49 -0.35
N PHE A 383 -16.20 -1.17 -0.32
CA PHE A 383 -15.63 -0.30 -1.34
C PHE A 383 -14.61 0.64 -0.71
N ASN A 384 -13.69 1.18 -1.51
CA ASN A 384 -12.57 1.95 -0.96
C ASN A 384 -12.68 3.42 -1.37
N LEU A 385 -12.86 4.32 -0.41
CA LEU A 385 -12.72 5.76 -0.65
C LEU A 385 -11.25 6.05 -0.97
N TYR A 386 -10.99 6.73 -2.09
CA TYR A 386 -9.71 7.39 -2.27
C TYR A 386 -9.64 8.57 -1.33
N LEU A 387 -8.44 8.89 -0.88
CA LEU A 387 -8.22 10.03 -0.01
C LEU A 387 -6.84 10.63 -0.22
N ASN A 388 -6.73 11.89 0.10
CA ASN A 388 -5.45 12.58 0.12
C ASN A 388 -5.45 13.66 1.21
N GLU A 389 -4.33 14.31 1.39
CA GLU A 389 -4.07 15.29 2.44
C GLU A 389 -4.83 16.62 2.29
N LYS A 390 -5.57 16.82 1.19
CA LYS A 390 -6.41 18.02 0.93
C LYS A 390 -7.87 17.82 1.28
N TYR A 391 -8.26 16.58 1.64
CA TYR A 391 -9.61 16.31 2.08
C TYR A 391 -9.82 16.83 3.50
N GLY A 392 -10.92 17.53 3.71
CA GLY A 392 -11.31 18.09 4.99
C GLY A 392 -12.75 17.74 5.35
N GLU A 393 -13.35 18.52 6.25
CA GLU A 393 -14.71 18.32 6.72
C GLU A 393 -15.78 18.38 5.61
N GLN A 394 -15.56 19.18 4.57
CA GLN A 394 -16.54 19.27 3.47
C GLN A 394 -16.58 17.97 2.68
N GLU A 395 -15.40 17.41 2.34
CA GLU A 395 -15.30 16.12 1.65
C GLU A 395 -15.88 14.99 2.50
N SER A 396 -15.63 15.00 3.80
CA SER A 396 -16.23 14.04 4.75
C SER A 396 -17.74 14.13 4.77
N ARG A 397 -18.33 15.34 4.89
CA ARG A 397 -19.76 15.56 4.82
C ARG A 397 -20.38 15.09 3.51
N ASP A 398 -19.73 15.38 2.39
CA ASP A 398 -20.22 14.99 1.07
C ASP A 398 -20.18 13.47 0.89
N CYS A 399 -19.11 12.79 1.33
CA CYS A 399 -19.02 11.34 1.33
C CYS A 399 -20.18 10.70 2.11
N VAL A 400 -20.43 11.15 3.35
CA VAL A 400 -21.51 10.59 4.17
C VAL A 400 -22.89 10.91 3.57
N LYS A 401 -23.13 12.13 3.08
CA LYS A 401 -24.38 12.48 2.40
C LYS A 401 -24.65 11.62 1.17
N ALA A 402 -23.60 11.33 0.36
CA ALA A 402 -23.71 10.48 -0.81
C ALA A 402 -24.09 9.04 -0.42
N ILE A 403 -23.40 8.48 0.59
CA ILE A 403 -23.70 7.15 1.12
C ILE A 403 -25.14 7.07 1.61
N VAL A 404 -25.57 8.01 2.45
CA VAL A 404 -26.95 8.03 3.01
C VAL A 404 -28.02 8.24 1.94
N LYS A 405 -27.74 9.05 0.90
CA LYS A 405 -28.66 9.22 -0.23
C LYS A 405 -28.85 7.91 -0.99
N VAL A 406 -27.76 7.18 -1.24
CA VAL A 406 -27.78 5.87 -1.93
C VAL A 406 -28.42 4.80 -1.03
N GLU A 407 -28.11 4.79 0.27
CA GLU A 407 -28.75 3.92 1.26
C GLU A 407 -30.26 4.04 1.25
N LYS A 408 -30.80 5.27 1.31
CA LYS A 408 -32.26 5.51 1.28
C LYS A 408 -32.94 4.93 0.04
N HIS A 409 -32.23 4.76 -1.06
CA HIS A 409 -32.75 4.21 -2.30
C HIS A 409 -32.72 2.68 -2.32
N PHE A 410 -31.63 2.07 -1.81
CA PHE A 410 -31.40 0.63 -1.91
C PHE A 410 -31.60 -0.15 -0.62
N LYS A 411 -31.85 0.50 0.53
CA LYS A 411 -32.10 -0.19 1.79
C LYS A 411 -33.38 -1.04 1.69
N LYS A 412 -33.31 -2.27 2.17
CA LYS A 412 -34.49 -3.14 2.37
C LYS A 412 -35.37 -2.55 3.48
N ASN A 413 -36.69 -2.68 3.30
CA ASN A 413 -37.70 -2.28 4.29
C ASN A 413 -37.67 -3.18 5.53
#